data_c964873e4566e4df7de06c7978646c1d
#
_entry.id   c964873e4566e4df7de06c7978646c1d
#
_cell.length_a   1.000
_cell.length_b   1.000
_cell.length_c   1.000
_cell.angle_alpha   90.00
_cell.angle_beta   90.00
_cell.angle_gamma   90.00
#
_symmetry.space_group_name_H-M   'P 1'
#
loop_
_entity.id
_entity.type
_entity.pdbx_description
1 polymer ?
#
loop_
_entity_poly.entity_id
_entity_poly.type
_entity_poly.pdbx_seq_one_letter_code
_entity_poly.pdbx_strand_id
1 'polypeptide(L)'
;MTHIKRKIHVIGINSFEFQELPLQLQNLFIETTCIAIPDSYFEHIQLWAEKNTKREKLLFAHRSDKKLINWIESQKNDVVLISRGDPLWFGIGRTLLQNFSKDELNFYPSNTCAQLAFSKLKVPWQEAIIVSIHGRDSTKLIEALKSRPSSLA
;
A
#
# COMPACT_ATOMS: atom_id res chain seq x y z
N MET A 1 30.68 4.97 12.99
CA MET A 1 29.70 5.70 12.14
C MET A 1 28.53 4.77 11.89
N THR A 2 27.40 4.99 12.53
CA THR A 2 26.18 4.26 12.27
C THR A 2 25.71 4.63 10.87
N HIS A 3 25.85 3.72 9.91
CA HIS A 3 25.22 3.86 8.60
C HIS A 3 23.71 3.99 8.86
N ILE A 4 23.15 5.16 8.67
CA ILE A 4 21.70 5.34 8.66
C ILE A 4 21.20 4.49 7.50
N LYS A 5 20.58 3.37 7.86
CA LYS A 5 20.01 2.45 6.89
C LYS A 5 18.79 3.14 6.26
N ARG A 6 18.67 3.14 4.93
CA ARG A 6 17.52 3.71 4.23
C ARG A 6 16.21 3.20 4.83
N LYS A 7 15.16 3.98 4.73
CA LYS A 7 13.80 3.59 5.12
C LYS A 7 12.93 3.39 3.89
N ILE A 8 12.02 2.44 4.00
CA ILE A 8 10.99 2.15 3.00
C ILE A 8 9.65 2.47 3.64
N HIS A 9 9.05 3.56 3.21
CA HIS A 9 7.78 4.06 3.72
C HIS A 9 6.65 3.57 2.82
N VAL A 10 5.82 2.66 3.32
CA VAL A 10 4.73 2.03 2.57
C VAL A 10 3.42 2.71 2.96
N ILE A 11 2.92 3.57 2.07
CA ILE A 11 1.76 4.41 2.33
C ILE A 11 0.54 3.80 1.64
N GLY A 12 -0.43 3.39 2.44
CA GLY A 12 -1.75 2.98 1.97
C GLY A 12 -2.59 4.18 1.57
N ILE A 13 -3.27 4.09 0.43
CA ILE A 13 -4.20 5.12 -0.05
C ILE A 13 -5.49 4.48 -0.58
N ASN A 14 -6.60 5.22 -0.50
CA ASN A 14 -7.91 4.80 -1.01
C ASN A 14 -8.45 5.73 -2.09
N SER A 15 -7.90 6.93 -2.20
CA SER A 15 -8.28 7.91 -3.22
C SER A 15 -7.05 8.39 -3.98
N PHE A 16 -7.30 9.06 -5.10
CA PHE A 16 -6.26 9.74 -5.85
C PHE A 16 -5.99 11.16 -5.32
N GLU A 17 -6.70 11.58 -4.28
CA GLU A 17 -6.62 12.92 -3.73
C GLU A 17 -5.58 12.97 -2.61
N PHE A 18 -4.35 13.30 -2.98
CA PHE A 18 -3.22 13.37 -2.05
C PHE A 18 -3.40 14.39 -0.93
N GLN A 19 -4.18 15.43 -1.15
CA GLN A 19 -4.53 16.42 -0.14
C GLN A 19 -5.35 15.84 1.02
N GLU A 20 -5.99 14.68 0.84
CA GLU A 20 -6.70 13.98 1.91
C GLU A 20 -5.79 13.19 2.85
N LEU A 21 -4.53 13.00 2.45
CA LEU A 21 -3.55 12.35 3.32
C LEU A 21 -3.21 13.24 4.54
N PRO A 22 -2.92 12.64 5.69
CA PRO A 22 -2.36 13.37 6.80
C PRO A 22 -1.12 14.19 6.38
N LEU A 23 -0.99 15.41 6.87
CA LEU A 23 0.09 16.34 6.48
C LEU A 23 1.49 15.70 6.63
N GLN A 24 1.68 14.87 7.65
CA GLN A 24 2.92 14.12 7.85
C GLN A 24 3.27 13.22 6.64
N LEU A 25 2.29 12.56 6.06
CA LEU A 25 2.48 11.69 4.88
C LEU A 25 2.66 12.51 3.60
N GLN A 26 1.96 13.64 3.48
CA GLN A 26 2.19 14.57 2.38
C GLN A 26 3.64 15.09 2.40
N ASN A 27 4.14 15.50 3.57
CA ASN A 27 5.51 15.98 3.73
C ASN A 27 6.53 14.88 3.38
N LEU A 28 6.31 13.66 3.88
CA LEU A 28 7.16 12.51 3.57
C LEU A 28 7.24 12.27 2.04
N PHE A 29 6.11 12.35 1.35
CA PHE A 29 6.06 12.23 -0.09
C PHE A 29 6.77 13.40 -0.80
N ILE A 30 6.63 14.63 -0.29
CA ILE A 30 7.28 15.83 -0.85
C ILE A 30 8.81 15.76 -0.66
N GLU A 31 9.29 15.25 0.46
CA GLU A 31 10.72 15.22 0.79
C GLU A 31 11.46 14.06 0.12
N THR A 32 10.80 12.90 -0.04
CA THR A 32 11.42 11.71 -0.63
C THR A 32 11.53 11.85 -2.14
N THR A 33 12.70 11.50 -2.68
CA THR A 33 12.95 11.55 -4.14
C THR A 33 12.54 10.27 -4.86
N CYS A 34 12.71 9.10 -4.24
CA CYS A 34 12.46 7.79 -4.84
C CYS A 34 11.05 7.31 -4.50
N ILE A 35 10.16 7.24 -5.47
CA ILE A 35 8.75 6.90 -5.25
C ILE A 35 8.32 5.78 -6.18
N ALA A 36 7.89 4.66 -5.61
CA ALA A 36 7.28 3.55 -6.33
C ALA A 36 5.75 3.64 -6.28
N ILE A 37 5.12 3.46 -7.42
CA ILE A 37 3.70 3.73 -7.61
C ILE A 37 3.07 2.58 -8.40
N PRO A 38 1.93 2.00 -7.96
CA PRO A 38 1.17 1.09 -8.82
C PRO A 38 0.74 1.78 -10.11
N ASP A 39 0.86 1.12 -11.24
CA ASP A 39 0.54 1.69 -12.56
C ASP A 39 -0.80 2.43 -12.62
N SER A 40 -1.80 1.89 -11.94
CA SER A 40 -3.15 2.48 -11.93
C SER A 40 -3.25 3.84 -11.21
N TYR A 41 -2.23 4.22 -10.44
CA TYR A 41 -2.14 5.51 -9.73
C TYR A 41 -1.10 6.44 -10.34
N PHE A 42 -0.31 5.95 -11.30
CA PHE A 42 0.89 6.64 -11.78
C PHE A 42 0.59 8.03 -12.30
N GLU A 43 -0.34 8.15 -13.24
CA GLU A 43 -0.70 9.41 -13.89
C GLU A 43 -1.16 10.48 -12.87
N HIS A 44 -2.02 10.08 -11.92
CA HIS A 44 -2.56 10.99 -10.91
C HIS A 44 -1.45 11.50 -9.97
N ILE A 45 -0.55 10.60 -9.56
CA ILE A 45 0.55 10.94 -8.66
C ILE A 45 1.60 11.79 -9.37
N GLN A 46 1.89 11.49 -10.63
CA GLN A 46 2.79 12.29 -11.45
C GLN A 46 2.28 13.73 -11.56
N LEU A 47 1.03 13.92 -11.97
CA LEU A 47 0.40 15.24 -12.09
C LEU A 47 0.39 16.00 -10.75
N TRP A 48 0.12 15.28 -9.65
CA TRP A 48 0.18 15.90 -8.33
C TRP A 48 1.60 16.32 -7.96
N ALA A 49 2.60 15.47 -8.19
CA ALA A 49 4.00 15.75 -7.90
C ALA A 49 4.49 16.97 -8.69
N GLU A 50 4.20 17.07 -9.97
CA GLU A 50 4.56 18.20 -10.82
C GLU A 50 4.00 19.54 -10.30
N LYS A 51 2.80 19.52 -9.74
CA LYS A 51 2.14 20.73 -9.22
C LYS A 51 2.63 21.13 -7.81
N ASN A 52 2.98 20.16 -6.98
CA ASN A 52 3.17 20.39 -5.55
C ASN A 52 4.61 20.25 -5.07
N THR A 53 5.53 19.79 -5.92
CA THR A 53 6.94 19.67 -5.55
C THR A 53 7.85 20.37 -6.54
N LYS A 54 8.88 21.04 -6.00
CA LYS A 54 9.96 21.63 -6.81
C LYS A 54 11.16 20.68 -6.96
N ARG A 55 11.16 19.55 -6.26
CA ARG A 55 12.22 18.55 -6.30
C ARG A 55 11.95 17.57 -7.42
N GLU A 56 12.97 17.25 -8.18
CA GLU A 56 12.90 16.18 -9.15
C GLU A 56 12.62 14.86 -8.42
N LYS A 57 11.64 14.09 -8.93
CA LYS A 57 11.20 12.81 -8.39
C LYS A 57 11.60 11.69 -9.33
N LEU A 58 12.20 10.65 -8.79
CA LEU A 58 12.39 9.38 -9.47
C LEU A 58 11.13 8.53 -9.26
N LEU A 59 10.17 8.64 -10.19
CA LEU A 59 8.92 7.89 -10.14
C LEU A 59 9.11 6.54 -10.83
N PHE A 60 8.72 5.47 -10.16
CA PHE A 60 8.78 4.11 -10.67
C PHE A 60 7.39 3.48 -10.70
N ALA A 61 6.84 3.31 -11.91
CA ALA A 61 5.60 2.58 -12.11
C ALA A 61 5.85 1.07 -12.05
N HIS A 62 5.03 0.33 -11.29
CA HIS A 62 5.21 -1.12 -11.17
C HIS A 62 3.90 -1.90 -11.32
N ARG A 63 4.02 -3.09 -11.96
CA ARG A 63 2.96 -4.11 -12.07
C ARG A 63 3.36 -5.43 -11.42
N SER A 64 4.63 -5.60 -11.09
CA SER A 64 5.20 -6.85 -10.62
C SER A 64 6.00 -6.64 -9.35
N ASP A 65 5.72 -7.45 -8.34
CA ASP A 65 6.43 -7.44 -7.06
C ASP A 65 7.94 -7.64 -7.26
N LYS A 66 8.35 -8.57 -8.15
CA LYS A 66 9.77 -8.84 -8.41
C LYS A 66 10.50 -7.61 -8.94
N LYS A 67 9.89 -6.90 -9.91
CA LYS A 67 10.50 -5.67 -10.46
C LYS A 67 10.56 -4.57 -9.40
N LEU A 68 9.54 -4.47 -8.57
CA LEU A 68 9.50 -3.52 -7.46
C LEU A 68 10.61 -3.79 -6.45
N ILE A 69 10.79 -5.05 -6.01
CA ILE A 69 11.85 -5.41 -5.05
C ILE A 69 13.22 -5.04 -5.61
N ASN A 70 13.55 -5.47 -6.83
CA ASN A 70 14.83 -5.16 -7.47
C ASN A 70 15.06 -3.65 -7.58
N TRP A 71 14.01 -2.88 -7.90
CA TRP A 71 14.12 -1.43 -7.98
C TRP A 71 14.37 -0.81 -6.60
N ILE A 72 13.65 -1.24 -5.56
CA ILE A 72 13.89 -0.76 -4.19
C ILE A 72 15.32 -1.09 -3.75
N GLU A 73 15.81 -2.31 -4.02
CA GLU A 73 17.19 -2.72 -3.68
C GLU A 73 18.26 -1.83 -4.33
N SER A 74 18.00 -1.35 -5.54
CA SER A 74 18.91 -0.45 -6.24
C SER A 74 18.97 0.98 -5.66
N GLN A 75 18.02 1.37 -4.80
CA GLN A 75 17.99 2.70 -4.22
C GLN A 75 18.89 2.81 -2.98
N LYS A 76 19.63 3.92 -2.89
CA LYS A 76 20.47 4.23 -1.72
C LYS A 76 19.77 5.13 -0.70
N ASN A 77 18.80 5.92 -1.16
CA ASN A 77 18.01 6.85 -0.36
C ASN A 77 16.71 6.21 0.11
N ASP A 78 16.02 6.90 1.00
CA ASP A 78 14.67 6.53 1.42
C ASP A 78 13.72 6.41 0.24
N VAL A 79 12.81 5.44 0.34
CA VAL A 79 11.83 5.13 -0.69
C VAL A 79 10.42 5.30 -0.11
N VAL A 80 9.56 5.98 -0.83
CA VAL A 80 8.10 5.92 -0.62
C VAL A 80 7.51 4.91 -1.60
N LEU A 81 6.74 3.97 -1.10
CA LEU A 81 5.95 3.03 -1.88
C LEU A 81 4.46 3.31 -1.64
N ILE A 82 3.73 3.60 -2.69
CA ILE A 82 2.27 3.73 -2.63
C ILE A 82 1.63 2.34 -2.75
N SER A 83 0.65 2.07 -1.91
CA SER A 83 -0.15 0.84 -1.92
C SER A 83 -1.64 1.17 -1.85
N ARG A 84 -2.49 0.27 -2.32
CA ARG A 84 -3.94 0.39 -2.14
C ARG A 84 -4.35 -0.10 -0.76
N GLY A 85 -5.21 0.66 -0.08
CA GLY A 85 -5.74 0.29 1.23
C GLY A 85 -4.66 0.07 2.27
N ASP A 86 -4.81 -0.95 3.10
CA ASP A 86 -3.80 -1.33 4.08
C ASP A 86 -2.72 -2.22 3.43
N PRO A 87 -1.43 -1.80 3.42
CA PRO A 87 -0.34 -2.60 2.83
C PRO A 87 -0.17 -3.99 3.44
N LEU A 88 -0.56 -4.17 4.71
CA LEU A 88 -0.47 -5.44 5.43
C LEU A 88 -1.71 -6.33 5.26
N TRP A 89 -2.79 -5.78 4.69
CA TRP A 89 -4.04 -6.50 4.48
C TRP A 89 -4.10 -7.08 3.05
N PHE A 90 -3.71 -8.33 2.87
CA PHE A 90 -3.64 -9.01 1.56
C PHE A 90 -2.87 -8.21 0.48
N GLY A 91 -1.98 -7.31 0.91
CA GLY A 91 -1.23 -6.39 0.07
C GLY A 91 0.26 -6.73 -0.03
N ILE A 92 1.00 -5.76 -0.53
CA ILE A 92 2.44 -5.86 -0.80
C ILE A 92 3.30 -6.08 0.47
N GLY A 93 2.77 -5.76 1.65
CA GLY A 93 3.51 -5.82 2.91
C GLY A 93 4.11 -7.19 3.19
N ARG A 94 3.42 -8.28 2.82
CA ARG A 94 3.96 -9.65 2.97
C ARG A 94 5.24 -9.84 2.14
N THR A 95 5.21 -9.42 0.89
CA THR A 95 6.38 -9.51 -0.02
C THR A 95 7.53 -8.66 0.51
N LEU A 96 7.25 -7.45 0.99
CA LEU A 96 8.28 -6.58 1.57
C LEU A 96 8.92 -7.18 2.82
N LEU A 97 8.14 -7.75 3.73
CA LEU A 97 8.64 -8.39 4.95
C LEU A 97 9.46 -9.66 4.68
N GLN A 98 9.34 -10.28 3.52
CA GLN A 98 10.16 -11.40 3.08
C GLN A 98 11.51 -10.98 2.50
N ASN A 99 11.63 -9.74 2.02
CA ASN A 99 12.81 -9.26 1.29
C ASN A 99 13.61 -8.19 2.04
N PHE A 100 13.00 -7.49 3.00
CA PHE A 100 13.63 -6.40 3.75
C PHE A 100 13.51 -6.62 5.26
N SER A 101 14.46 -6.07 6.02
CA SER A 101 14.39 -6.14 7.48
C SER A 101 13.26 -5.26 8.01
N LYS A 102 12.64 -5.66 9.14
CA LYS A 102 11.57 -4.89 9.77
C LYS A 102 12.00 -3.45 10.11
N ASP A 103 13.27 -3.26 10.44
CA ASP A 103 13.83 -1.94 10.77
C ASP A 103 13.91 -1.00 9.55
N GLU A 104 13.87 -1.53 8.33
CA GLU A 104 13.81 -0.72 7.11
C GLU A 104 12.40 -0.28 6.75
N LEU A 105 11.38 -0.98 7.25
CA LEU A 105 10.00 -0.85 6.81
C LEU A 105 9.16 -0.02 7.78
N ASN A 106 8.50 1.01 7.26
CA ASN A 106 7.48 1.77 7.96
C ASN A 106 6.16 1.65 7.19
N PHE A 107 5.12 1.12 7.83
CA PHE A 107 3.80 0.96 7.23
C PHE A 107 2.84 2.02 7.73
N TYR A 108 2.15 2.66 6.79
CA TYR A 108 1.11 3.66 7.05
C TYR A 108 -0.19 3.14 6.44
N PRO A 109 -1.04 2.48 7.24
CA PRO A 109 -2.25 1.84 6.73
C PRO A 109 -3.30 2.86 6.34
N SER A 110 -4.15 2.46 5.40
CA SER A 110 -5.42 3.10 5.09
C SER A 110 -6.55 2.09 5.20
N ASN A 111 -7.80 2.52 5.08
CA ASN A 111 -8.94 1.62 5.17
C ASN A 111 -8.87 0.52 4.10
N THR A 112 -9.18 -0.70 4.47
CA THR A 112 -9.33 -1.80 3.53
C THR A 112 -10.63 -1.66 2.73
N CYS A 113 -10.70 -2.31 1.55
CA CYS A 113 -11.95 -2.36 0.78
C CYS A 113 -13.11 -3.00 1.56
N ALA A 114 -12.84 -3.98 2.42
CA ALA A 114 -13.83 -4.58 3.30
C ALA A 114 -14.38 -3.54 4.30
N GLN A 115 -13.52 -2.80 5.00
CA GLN A 115 -13.94 -1.74 5.92
C GLN A 115 -14.80 -0.68 5.21
N LEU A 116 -14.40 -0.26 4.01
CA LEU A 116 -15.18 0.71 3.22
C LEU A 116 -16.54 0.15 2.81
N ALA A 117 -16.61 -1.13 2.43
CA ALA A 117 -17.87 -1.80 2.06
C ALA A 117 -18.81 -1.86 3.27
N PHE A 118 -18.35 -2.37 4.41
CA PHE A 118 -19.15 -2.44 5.63
C PHE A 118 -19.61 -1.07 6.13
N SER A 119 -18.75 -0.06 6.03
CA SER A 119 -19.13 1.33 6.35
C SER A 119 -20.26 1.84 5.45
N LYS A 120 -20.20 1.60 4.14
CA LYS A 120 -21.27 1.97 3.20
C LYS A 120 -22.57 1.23 3.48
N LEU A 121 -22.50 -0.04 3.86
CA LEU A 121 -23.65 -0.85 4.23
C LEU A 121 -24.20 -0.51 5.62
N LYS A 122 -23.47 0.25 6.44
CA LYS A 122 -23.79 0.54 7.85
C LYS A 122 -23.96 -0.73 8.68
N VAL A 123 -23.11 -1.72 8.46
CA VAL A 123 -23.11 -3.02 9.14
C VAL A 123 -21.81 -3.17 9.94
N PRO A 124 -21.88 -3.54 11.23
CA PRO A 124 -20.70 -3.93 11.99
C PRO A 124 -20.00 -5.13 11.36
N TRP A 125 -18.66 -5.16 11.38
CA TRP A 125 -17.87 -6.17 10.69
C TRP A 125 -16.96 -7.00 11.60
N GLN A 126 -17.01 -6.79 12.93
CA GLN A 126 -16.17 -7.51 13.89
C GLN A 126 -16.38 -9.03 13.87
N GLU A 127 -17.57 -9.50 13.46
CA GLU A 127 -17.91 -10.92 13.37
C GLU A 127 -17.92 -11.43 11.93
N ALA A 128 -17.56 -10.59 10.96
CA ALA A 128 -17.54 -10.98 9.58
C ALA A 128 -16.42 -11.97 9.27
N ILE A 129 -16.72 -13.02 8.53
CA ILE A 129 -15.68 -13.87 7.93
C ILE A 129 -15.10 -13.14 6.73
N ILE A 130 -13.78 -13.00 6.71
CA ILE A 130 -13.08 -12.32 5.62
C ILE A 130 -12.21 -13.30 4.86
N VAL A 131 -12.45 -13.41 3.55
CA VAL A 131 -11.74 -14.33 2.66
C VAL A 131 -11.19 -13.57 1.47
N SER A 132 -9.90 -13.72 1.19
CA SER A 132 -9.31 -13.21 -0.04
C SER A 132 -9.04 -14.34 -1.04
N ILE A 133 -9.55 -14.19 -2.24
CA ILE A 133 -9.26 -15.05 -3.38
C ILE A 133 -8.27 -14.41 -4.37
N HIS A 134 -7.73 -13.24 -4.03
CA HIS A 134 -6.76 -12.56 -4.88
C HIS A 134 -5.44 -13.34 -4.94
N GLY A 135 -5.15 -13.93 -6.11
CA GLY A 135 -3.96 -14.78 -6.30
C GLY A 135 -3.99 -16.09 -5.50
N ARG A 136 -5.18 -16.58 -5.11
CA ARG A 136 -5.40 -17.80 -4.32
C ARG A 136 -6.53 -18.64 -4.92
N ASP A 137 -6.58 -19.93 -4.55
CA ASP A 137 -7.72 -20.78 -4.90
C ASP A 137 -8.98 -20.39 -4.10
N SER A 138 -10.13 -20.87 -4.56
CA SER A 138 -11.45 -20.55 -3.98
C SER A 138 -11.86 -21.46 -2.82
N THR A 139 -11.04 -22.42 -2.41
CA THR A 139 -11.39 -23.44 -1.40
C THR A 139 -11.90 -22.80 -0.11
N LYS A 140 -11.16 -21.83 0.42
CA LYS A 140 -11.56 -21.11 1.64
C LYS A 140 -12.87 -20.32 1.49
N LEU A 141 -13.13 -19.77 0.31
CA LEU A 141 -14.40 -19.10 0.04
C LEU A 141 -15.56 -20.09 0.04
N ILE A 142 -15.39 -21.26 -0.58
CA ILE A 142 -16.41 -22.33 -0.59
C ILE A 142 -16.69 -22.83 0.82
N GLU A 143 -15.66 -23.03 1.64
CA GLU A 143 -15.80 -23.41 3.06
C GLU A 143 -16.56 -22.34 3.85
N ALA A 144 -16.20 -21.07 3.70
CA ALA A 144 -16.88 -19.97 4.35
C ALA A 144 -18.34 -19.86 3.95
N LEU A 145 -18.68 -20.02 2.67
CA LEU A 145 -20.06 -20.04 2.18
C LEU A 145 -20.87 -21.22 2.73
N LYS A 146 -20.25 -22.40 2.87
CA LYS A 146 -20.91 -23.58 3.47
C LYS A 146 -21.24 -23.37 4.94
N SER A 147 -20.44 -22.59 5.68
CA SER A 147 -20.70 -22.27 7.08
C SER A 147 -21.85 -21.29 7.31
N ARG A 148 -22.35 -20.66 6.23
CA ARG A 148 -23.48 -19.69 6.25
C ARG A 148 -23.30 -18.61 7.32
N PRO A 149 -22.20 -17.84 7.30
CA PRO A 149 -21.98 -16.78 8.29
C PRO A 149 -23.00 -15.67 8.13
N SER A 150 -23.21 -14.89 9.19
CA SER A 150 -24.08 -13.71 9.17
C SER A 150 -23.57 -12.62 8.22
N SER A 151 -22.24 -12.55 8.02
CA SER A 151 -21.59 -11.67 7.07
C SER A 151 -20.28 -12.26 6.55
N LEU A 152 -20.01 -12.07 5.26
CA LEU A 152 -18.84 -12.57 4.53
C LEU A 152 -18.37 -11.48 3.56
N ALA A 153 -17.06 -11.20 3.53
CA ALA A 153 -16.41 -10.26 2.63
C ALA A 153 -15.18 -10.87 1.96
#